data_202fd59e6df15203d4a3017a8f9bb05c
#
_entry.id   202fd59e6df15203d4a3017a8f9bb05c
#
_cell.length_a   1.000
_cell.length_b   1.000
_cell.length_c   1.000
_cell.angle_alpha   90.00
_cell.angle_beta   90.00
_cell.angle_gamma   90.00
#
_symmetry.space_group_name_H-M   'P 1'
#
loop_
_entity.id
_entity.type
_entity.pdbx_description
1 polymer ?
#
loop_
_entity_poly.entity_id
_entity_poly.type
_entity_poly.pdbx_seq_one_letter_code
_entity_poly.pdbx_strand_id
1 'polypeptide(L)'
;MEQTRPARAQKPMRLTPRIALLCIGIFCLLSGKSEAFDTFTAHGGPVKDFTLSNDGSILASASYDYSIVLWDSETLSPLGRLIGHDAAVVAVAFSPDGRYLVSGGDDYSALVWDVSDVARALPENPVARLSHDGKITGVTISHDGKLIATSSWDGSVYVWSLTDFSLKSKLSGHKGPVNDVQFSKDRPVLYSAGTDGQIKNWNIADFTYESTLVRNGWGINVFYVDEMKGLLAYGMANGDAAVLDLASTEKTFTLEESNAPVLALDFDAGSNLLAFGNGRGRVVLVDVSSGNAVVDVKAASGPVWALKILPQKGSVITGGLDDAITEFNLGDPPWNFAMLIEKSRRFSTKSTEISNGEKQFLRKCSICHTLDKEGQFRAGPSLYGVFRRTAGTLKEYPYSEALLSSSLIWTEETISELFTKGPHVVTPGTKMPLQRIKDDRDRIDLIDYLKSATAPEK
;
A
#
# COMPACT_ATOMS: atom_id res chain seq x y z
N MET A 1 -34.64 -74.41 -55.02
CA MET A 1 -33.19 -74.67 -54.99
C MET A 1 -32.63 -73.58 -54.04
N GLU A 2 -32.26 -74.00 -52.98
CA GLU A 2 -31.24 -73.50 -52.06
C GLU A 2 -31.63 -73.82 -50.62
N GLN A 3 -30.82 -74.64 -50.05
CA GLN A 3 -31.10 -75.28 -48.76
C GLN A 3 -30.67 -74.33 -47.62
N THR A 4 -31.56 -74.05 -46.71
CA THR A 4 -31.23 -73.34 -45.45
C THR A 4 -30.89 -74.36 -44.35
N ARG A 5 -29.68 -74.29 -43.80
CA ARG A 5 -29.27 -75.07 -42.65
C ARG A 5 -29.79 -74.40 -41.31
N PRO A 6 -30.14 -75.21 -40.33
CA PRO A 6 -30.67 -74.65 -39.06
C PRO A 6 -29.61 -74.14 -38.14
N ALA A 7 -29.90 -73.11 -37.41
CA ALA A 7 -29.06 -72.50 -36.40
C ALA A 7 -28.92 -73.32 -35.10
N ARG A 8 -27.70 -73.44 -34.62
CA ARG A 8 -27.26 -74.24 -33.44
C ARG A 8 -27.62 -73.45 -32.20
N ALA A 9 -28.42 -74.01 -31.27
CA ALA A 9 -28.76 -73.47 -29.99
C ALA A 9 -27.53 -73.36 -29.07
N GLN A 10 -27.30 -72.14 -28.55
CA GLN A 10 -26.32 -71.92 -27.50
C GLN A 10 -26.92 -72.08 -26.13
N LYS A 11 -26.22 -72.81 -25.28
CA LYS A 11 -26.56 -73.05 -23.86
C LYS A 11 -26.42 -71.77 -23.04
N PRO A 12 -27.24 -71.55 -22.01
CA PRO A 12 -27.13 -70.42 -21.12
C PRO A 12 -25.89 -70.55 -20.20
N MET A 13 -25.10 -69.53 -20.19
CA MET A 13 -23.91 -69.38 -19.32
C MET A 13 -24.37 -68.94 -17.93
N ARG A 14 -24.08 -69.73 -16.91
CA ARG A 14 -24.36 -69.41 -15.49
C ARG A 14 -23.47 -68.22 -15.08
N LEU A 15 -24.09 -67.11 -14.73
CA LEU A 15 -23.42 -65.98 -14.05
C LEU A 15 -23.26 -66.32 -12.57
N THR A 16 -22.02 -66.38 -12.11
CA THR A 16 -21.67 -66.30 -10.67
C THR A 16 -21.79 -64.88 -10.19
N PRO A 17 -22.30 -64.60 -8.99
CA PRO A 17 -22.39 -63.24 -8.49
C PRO A 17 -20.99 -62.74 -8.10
N ARG A 18 -20.44 -61.80 -8.89
CA ARG A 18 -19.32 -60.98 -8.48
C ARG A 18 -19.84 -59.86 -7.57
N ILE A 19 -19.38 -59.88 -6.33
CA ILE A 19 -19.56 -58.84 -5.33
C ILE A 19 -18.99 -57.54 -5.97
N ALA A 20 -19.89 -56.60 -6.30
CA ALA A 20 -19.54 -55.25 -6.66
C ALA A 20 -19.14 -54.51 -5.38
N LEU A 21 -17.84 -54.36 -5.15
CA LEU A 21 -17.34 -53.43 -4.13
C LEU A 21 -17.66 -52.00 -4.60
N LEU A 22 -18.71 -51.42 -3.97
CA LEU A 22 -19.08 -50.02 -4.15
C LEU A 22 -18.00 -49.19 -3.47
N CYS A 23 -17.00 -48.72 -4.22
CA CYS A 23 -16.12 -47.63 -3.77
C CYS A 23 -16.95 -46.37 -3.64
N ILE A 24 -17.52 -46.15 -2.44
CA ILE A 24 -17.99 -44.81 -2.04
C ILE A 24 -16.73 -43.96 -1.94
N GLY A 25 -16.43 -43.25 -3.01
CA GLY A 25 -15.48 -42.15 -2.98
C GLY A 25 -16.02 -41.12 -2.01
N ILE A 26 -15.50 -41.09 -0.81
CA ILE A 26 -15.63 -39.95 0.11
C ILE A 26 -14.91 -38.81 -0.62
N PHE A 27 -15.68 -38.00 -1.35
CA PHE A 27 -15.28 -36.66 -1.72
C PHE A 27 -15.17 -35.91 -0.39
N CYS A 28 -13.99 -35.97 0.24
CA CYS A 28 -13.62 -34.95 1.22
C CYS A 28 -13.65 -33.63 0.46
N LEU A 29 -14.78 -32.95 0.55
CA LEU A 29 -14.83 -31.51 0.42
C LEU A 29 -13.89 -30.99 1.51
N LEU A 30 -12.62 -30.81 1.14
CA LEU A 30 -11.75 -29.87 1.83
C LEU A 30 -12.43 -28.53 1.63
N SER A 31 -13.40 -28.23 2.51
CA SER A 31 -13.75 -26.86 2.81
C SER A 31 -12.47 -26.25 3.36
N GLY A 32 -11.66 -25.68 2.46
CA GLY A 32 -10.59 -24.79 2.83
C GLY A 32 -11.22 -23.77 3.73
N LYS A 33 -10.83 -23.76 5.01
CA LYS A 33 -11.19 -22.67 5.90
C LYS A 33 -10.57 -21.46 5.23
N SER A 34 -11.40 -20.62 4.59
CA SER A 34 -10.99 -19.30 4.15
C SER A 34 -10.32 -18.64 5.36
N GLU A 35 -9.03 -18.34 5.24
CA GLU A 35 -8.39 -17.51 6.22
C GLU A 35 -9.12 -16.17 6.17
N ALA A 36 -9.26 -15.49 7.32
CA ALA A 36 -10.00 -14.23 7.36
C ALA A 36 -9.22 -13.11 6.68
N PHE A 37 -7.96 -13.37 6.35
CA PHE A 37 -7.02 -12.44 5.74
C PHE A 37 -6.26 -13.18 4.65
N ASP A 38 -6.42 -12.71 3.42
CA ASP A 38 -5.62 -13.14 2.27
C ASP A 38 -4.48 -12.14 2.02
N THR A 39 -3.35 -12.63 1.55
CA THR A 39 -2.14 -11.81 1.37
C THR A 39 -1.63 -11.93 -0.06
N PHE A 40 -1.41 -10.79 -0.71
CA PHE A 40 -0.97 -10.67 -2.09
C PHE A 40 0.35 -9.91 -2.16
N THR A 41 1.34 -10.51 -2.80
CA THR A 41 2.70 -9.96 -2.86
C THR A 41 3.07 -9.64 -4.30
N ALA A 42 3.45 -8.40 -4.57
CA ALA A 42 4.07 -8.00 -5.82
C ALA A 42 5.05 -6.83 -5.62
N HIS A 43 4.99 -6.13 -4.48
CA HIS A 43 5.99 -5.13 -4.13
C HIS A 43 7.24 -5.76 -3.50
N GLY A 44 8.36 -5.04 -3.60
CA GLY A 44 9.60 -5.35 -2.89
C GLY A 44 9.84 -4.47 -1.67
N GLY A 45 8.82 -3.77 -1.17
CA GLY A 45 8.89 -2.87 -0.02
C GLY A 45 7.50 -2.45 0.47
N PRO A 46 7.45 -1.68 1.57
CA PRO A 46 6.22 -1.22 2.19
C PRO A 46 5.25 -0.55 1.23
N VAL A 47 3.97 -0.84 1.39
CA VAL A 47 2.88 -0.23 0.61
C VAL A 47 2.36 0.99 1.36
N LYS A 48 2.32 2.14 0.67
CA LYS A 48 2.03 3.43 1.30
C LYS A 48 0.68 4.01 0.92
N ASP A 49 0.15 3.71 -0.26
CA ASP A 49 -1.11 4.26 -0.73
C ASP A 49 -1.80 3.34 -1.75
N PHE A 50 -3.12 3.46 -1.84
CA PHE A 50 -3.97 2.78 -2.81
C PHE A 50 -4.91 3.76 -3.49
N THR A 51 -5.14 3.55 -4.79
CA THR A 51 -6.23 4.18 -5.52
C THR A 51 -6.92 3.18 -6.44
N LEU A 52 -8.23 3.33 -6.61
CA LEU A 52 -9.05 2.50 -7.48
C LEU A 52 -9.45 3.32 -8.71
N SER A 53 -9.40 2.73 -9.90
CA SER A 53 -9.94 3.36 -11.10
C SER A 53 -11.43 3.65 -10.95
N ASN A 54 -11.95 4.65 -11.67
CA ASN A 54 -13.33 5.09 -11.49
C ASN A 54 -14.38 4.01 -11.88
N ASP A 55 -14.01 3.11 -12.80
CA ASP A 55 -14.81 1.94 -13.16
C ASP A 55 -14.65 0.76 -12.17
N GLY A 56 -13.78 0.89 -11.22
CA GLY A 56 -13.50 -0.10 -10.20
C GLY A 56 -12.68 -1.30 -10.68
N SER A 57 -12.18 -1.32 -11.92
CA SER A 57 -11.52 -2.50 -12.50
C SER A 57 -10.03 -2.62 -12.15
N ILE A 58 -9.34 -1.50 -11.94
CA ILE A 58 -7.89 -1.47 -11.69
C ILE A 58 -7.62 -0.82 -10.33
N LEU A 59 -6.88 -1.53 -9.48
CA LEU A 59 -6.29 -0.99 -8.28
C LEU A 59 -4.83 -0.60 -8.56
N ALA A 60 -4.39 0.55 -8.08
CA ALA A 60 -2.98 0.94 -8.08
C ALA A 60 -2.47 1.05 -6.65
N SER A 61 -1.25 0.57 -6.41
CA SER A 61 -0.57 0.67 -5.12
C SER A 61 0.78 1.36 -5.26
N ALA A 62 1.06 2.30 -4.36
CA ALA A 62 2.34 3.01 -4.27
C ALA A 62 3.23 2.39 -3.19
N SER A 63 4.54 2.27 -3.44
CA SER A 63 5.45 1.61 -2.52
C SER A 63 6.78 2.30 -2.32
N TYR A 64 7.37 2.03 -1.17
CA TYR A 64 8.76 2.39 -0.84
C TYR A 64 9.79 1.64 -1.69
N ASP A 65 9.39 0.67 -2.53
CA ASP A 65 10.24 0.02 -3.53
C ASP A 65 10.44 0.87 -4.80
N TYR A 66 9.98 2.14 -4.78
CA TYR A 66 10.08 3.15 -5.83
C TYR A 66 9.18 2.87 -7.04
N SER A 67 8.23 1.96 -6.90
CA SER A 67 7.33 1.58 -7.98
C SER A 67 5.86 1.72 -7.61
N ILE A 68 5.04 1.70 -8.65
CA ILE A 68 3.60 1.50 -8.56
C ILE A 68 3.30 0.13 -9.14
N VAL A 69 2.44 -0.66 -8.48
CA VAL A 69 1.90 -1.90 -9.06
C VAL A 69 0.44 -1.67 -9.40
N LEU A 70 0.06 -2.08 -10.60
CA LEU A 70 -1.32 -2.14 -11.04
C LEU A 70 -1.83 -3.56 -10.84
N TRP A 71 -3.06 -3.68 -10.33
CA TRP A 71 -3.69 -4.95 -10.00
C TRP A 71 -5.07 -5.02 -10.65
N ASP A 72 -5.47 -6.19 -11.06
CA ASP A 72 -6.87 -6.49 -11.27
C ASP A 72 -7.59 -6.43 -9.92
N SER A 73 -8.60 -5.57 -9.80
CA SER A 73 -9.22 -5.28 -8.49
C SER A 73 -10.08 -6.43 -7.97
N GLU A 74 -10.58 -7.30 -8.84
CA GLU A 74 -11.42 -8.44 -8.47
C GLU A 74 -10.58 -9.60 -7.94
N THR A 75 -9.48 -9.93 -8.64
CA THR A 75 -8.63 -11.07 -8.31
C THR A 75 -7.44 -10.71 -7.45
N LEU A 76 -7.08 -9.43 -7.35
CA LEU A 76 -5.84 -8.89 -6.78
C LEU A 76 -4.58 -9.52 -7.40
N SER A 77 -4.70 -9.94 -8.67
CA SER A 77 -3.56 -10.39 -9.46
C SER A 77 -2.80 -9.19 -10.03
N PRO A 78 -1.46 -9.15 -9.97
CA PRO A 78 -0.71 -8.03 -10.49
C PRO A 78 -0.78 -8.00 -12.02
N LEU A 79 -1.22 -6.88 -12.59
CA LEU A 79 -1.22 -6.61 -14.04
C LEU A 79 0.15 -6.15 -14.50
N GLY A 80 0.89 -5.47 -13.64
CA GLY A 80 2.25 -5.06 -13.90
C GLY A 80 2.74 -3.90 -13.04
N ARG A 81 3.93 -3.41 -13.34
CA ARG A 81 4.67 -2.45 -12.51
C ARG A 81 5.12 -1.24 -13.32
N LEU A 82 4.92 -0.03 -12.76
CA LEU A 82 5.43 1.22 -13.31
C LEU A 82 6.68 1.64 -12.53
N ILE A 83 7.76 1.93 -13.25
CA ILE A 83 9.07 2.28 -12.69
C ILE A 83 9.51 3.62 -13.30
N GLY A 84 9.85 4.60 -12.47
CA GLY A 84 10.28 5.93 -12.93
C GLY A 84 10.61 6.91 -11.81
N HIS A 85 10.18 6.61 -10.57
CA HIS A 85 10.60 7.37 -9.39
C HIS A 85 12.02 7.00 -8.94
N ASP A 86 12.74 7.99 -8.43
CA ASP A 86 14.08 7.84 -7.86
C ASP A 86 14.09 7.64 -6.34
N ALA A 87 12.92 7.69 -5.70
CA ALA A 87 12.72 7.43 -4.28
C ALA A 87 11.34 6.80 -4.03
N ALA A 88 10.98 6.63 -2.75
CA ALA A 88 9.70 6.03 -2.34
C ALA A 88 8.50 6.73 -3.01
N VAL A 89 7.58 5.94 -3.55
CA VAL A 89 6.28 6.43 -4.04
C VAL A 89 5.31 6.39 -2.87
N VAL A 90 4.68 7.53 -2.58
CA VAL A 90 3.91 7.70 -1.34
C VAL A 90 2.45 8.06 -1.57
N ALA A 91 2.08 8.43 -2.78
CA ALA A 91 0.71 8.78 -3.14
C ALA A 91 0.42 8.42 -4.60
N VAL A 92 -0.83 8.02 -4.89
CA VAL A 92 -1.32 7.71 -6.24
C VAL A 92 -2.78 8.15 -6.41
N ALA A 93 -3.14 8.61 -7.61
CA ALA A 93 -4.52 8.96 -7.97
C ALA A 93 -4.79 8.70 -9.45
N PHE A 94 -5.93 8.08 -9.76
CA PHE A 94 -6.44 7.96 -11.14
C PHE A 94 -7.18 9.22 -11.56
N SER A 95 -7.08 9.57 -12.84
CA SER A 95 -8.01 10.55 -13.45
C SER A 95 -9.42 9.98 -13.55
N PRO A 96 -10.47 10.83 -13.52
CA PRO A 96 -11.85 10.38 -13.56
C PRO A 96 -12.21 9.57 -14.82
N ASP A 97 -11.53 9.81 -15.93
CA ASP A 97 -11.68 9.07 -17.19
C ASP A 97 -10.85 7.78 -17.24
N GLY A 98 -10.06 7.48 -16.19
CA GLY A 98 -9.20 6.30 -16.11
C GLY A 98 -7.97 6.36 -17.02
N ARG A 99 -7.77 7.43 -17.78
CA ARG A 99 -6.66 7.54 -18.74
C ARG A 99 -5.32 7.75 -18.07
N TYR A 100 -5.27 8.60 -17.05
CA TYR A 100 -4.03 8.94 -16.36
C TYR A 100 -4.00 8.38 -14.94
N LEU A 101 -2.81 7.96 -14.55
CA LEU A 101 -2.45 7.75 -13.15
C LEU A 101 -1.39 8.80 -12.80
N VAL A 102 -1.54 9.47 -11.67
CA VAL A 102 -0.54 10.39 -11.14
C VAL A 102 0.03 9.79 -9.86
N SER A 103 1.35 9.77 -9.75
CA SER A 103 2.05 9.28 -8.56
C SER A 103 2.95 10.37 -7.97
N GLY A 104 3.03 10.44 -6.65
CA GLY A 104 3.89 11.38 -5.92
C GLY A 104 4.96 10.65 -5.12
N GLY A 105 6.18 11.19 -5.11
CA GLY A 105 7.31 10.51 -4.48
C GLY A 105 8.18 11.41 -3.59
N ASP A 106 9.01 10.71 -2.79
CA ASP A 106 10.06 11.31 -1.96
C ASP A 106 11.21 11.89 -2.79
N ASP A 107 11.21 11.68 -4.12
CA ASP A 107 12.12 12.25 -5.10
C ASP A 107 11.72 13.67 -5.55
N TYR A 108 10.80 14.31 -4.85
CA TYR A 108 10.30 15.66 -5.09
C TYR A 108 9.58 15.80 -6.44
N SER A 109 9.04 14.69 -6.96
CA SER A 109 8.37 14.68 -8.26
C SER A 109 7.00 14.01 -8.17
N ALA A 110 6.02 14.57 -8.91
CA ALA A 110 4.88 13.79 -9.33
C ALA A 110 5.08 13.35 -10.78
N LEU A 111 4.79 12.07 -11.04
CA LEU A 111 4.87 11.49 -12.37
C LEU A 111 3.46 11.22 -12.89
N VAL A 112 3.24 11.56 -14.15
CA VAL A 112 1.97 11.31 -14.85
C VAL A 112 2.18 10.14 -15.82
N TRP A 113 1.32 9.13 -15.73
CA TRP A 113 1.39 7.92 -16.53
C TRP A 113 0.13 7.82 -17.40
N ASP A 114 0.27 7.60 -18.71
CA ASP A 114 -0.87 7.26 -19.57
C ASP A 114 -1.13 5.75 -19.44
N VAL A 115 -2.19 5.40 -18.72
CA VAL A 115 -2.58 4.02 -18.42
C VAL A 115 -3.82 3.60 -19.20
N SER A 116 -4.19 4.32 -20.26
CA SER A 116 -5.40 4.07 -21.06
C SER A 116 -5.41 2.72 -21.77
N ASP A 117 -4.27 2.07 -21.99
CA ASP A 117 -4.16 0.81 -22.73
C ASP A 117 -3.42 -0.30 -21.92
N VAL A 118 -3.57 -0.25 -20.60
CA VAL A 118 -2.91 -1.21 -19.65
C VAL A 118 -3.22 -2.68 -20.01
N ALA A 119 -4.38 -2.93 -20.60
CA ALA A 119 -4.74 -4.28 -21.04
C ALA A 119 -3.82 -4.84 -22.14
N ARG A 120 -3.15 -3.97 -22.91
CA ARG A 120 -2.22 -4.36 -23.99
C ARG A 120 -0.78 -4.17 -23.62
N ALA A 121 -0.44 -3.04 -23.02
CA ALA A 121 0.94 -2.71 -22.64
C ALA A 121 0.98 -1.69 -21.51
N LEU A 122 1.90 -1.88 -20.61
CA LEU A 122 2.21 -0.89 -19.58
C LEU A 122 3.04 0.24 -20.18
N PRO A 123 2.85 1.51 -19.75
CA PRO A 123 3.73 2.60 -20.15
C PRO A 123 5.15 2.36 -19.64
N GLU A 124 6.12 2.45 -20.53
CA GLU A 124 7.54 2.32 -20.17
C GLU A 124 8.07 3.56 -19.43
N ASN A 125 7.52 4.73 -19.72
CA ASN A 125 7.93 6.01 -19.15
C ASN A 125 6.72 6.87 -18.79
N PRO A 126 6.85 7.74 -17.78
CA PRO A 126 5.83 8.75 -17.50
C PRO A 126 5.76 9.76 -18.65
N VAL A 127 4.55 10.24 -18.94
CA VAL A 127 4.31 11.28 -19.96
C VAL A 127 4.69 12.68 -19.47
N ALA A 128 4.77 12.88 -18.15
CA ALA A 128 5.23 14.13 -17.55
C ALA A 128 5.85 13.90 -16.16
N ARG A 129 6.77 14.80 -15.79
CA ARG A 129 7.37 14.93 -14.46
C ARG A 129 7.10 16.34 -13.93
N LEU A 130 6.42 16.44 -12.80
CA LEU A 130 6.02 17.67 -12.13
C LEU A 130 6.94 17.88 -10.92
N SER A 131 7.84 18.85 -10.99
CA SER A 131 8.89 19.03 -9.96
C SER A 131 8.42 19.93 -8.82
N HIS A 132 8.84 19.60 -7.61
CA HIS A 132 8.50 20.30 -6.35
C HIS A 132 9.76 20.71 -5.60
N ASP A 133 9.59 21.63 -4.63
CA ASP A 133 10.68 22.06 -3.75
C ASP A 133 10.86 21.11 -2.54
N GLY A 134 9.92 20.19 -2.30
CA GLY A 134 9.95 19.23 -1.22
C GLY A 134 9.29 17.91 -1.60
N LYS A 135 9.38 16.92 -0.69
CA LYS A 135 8.72 15.62 -0.86
C LYS A 135 7.23 15.78 -1.05
N ILE A 136 6.66 14.98 -1.92
CA ILE A 136 5.20 14.91 -2.09
C ILE A 136 4.62 14.00 -1.02
N THR A 137 3.44 14.33 -0.54
CA THR A 137 2.75 13.62 0.54
C THR A 137 1.39 13.09 0.12
N GLY A 138 0.73 13.78 -0.82
CA GLY A 138 -0.57 13.41 -1.36
C GLY A 138 -0.74 13.91 -2.79
N VAL A 139 -1.60 13.23 -3.53
CA VAL A 139 -1.97 13.54 -4.92
C VAL A 139 -3.46 13.38 -5.09
N THR A 140 -4.10 14.32 -5.81
CA THR A 140 -5.50 14.22 -6.20
C THR A 140 -5.70 14.82 -7.58
N ILE A 141 -6.78 14.42 -8.27
CA ILE A 141 -7.17 14.95 -9.57
C ILE A 141 -8.59 15.50 -9.46
N SER A 142 -8.84 16.66 -10.07
CA SER A 142 -10.17 17.29 -10.04
C SER A 142 -11.19 16.41 -10.73
N HIS A 143 -12.44 16.46 -10.28
CA HIS A 143 -13.52 15.61 -10.78
C HIS A 143 -13.84 15.86 -12.26
N ASP A 144 -13.57 17.06 -12.77
CA ASP A 144 -13.68 17.39 -14.18
C ASP A 144 -12.48 16.96 -15.04
N GLY A 145 -11.46 16.33 -14.43
CA GLY A 145 -10.27 15.82 -15.09
C GLY A 145 -9.33 16.89 -15.64
N LYS A 146 -9.39 18.15 -15.15
CA LYS A 146 -8.57 19.23 -15.71
C LYS A 146 -7.35 19.60 -14.89
N LEU A 147 -7.39 19.36 -13.57
CA LEU A 147 -6.36 19.78 -12.64
C LEU A 147 -5.82 18.60 -11.84
N ILE A 148 -4.53 18.64 -11.56
CA ILE A 148 -3.85 17.81 -10.57
C ILE A 148 -3.53 18.71 -9.38
N ALA A 149 -3.71 18.25 -8.16
CA ALA A 149 -3.16 18.89 -6.97
C ALA A 149 -2.26 17.93 -6.22
N THR A 150 -1.15 18.46 -5.71
CA THR A 150 -0.16 17.72 -4.95
C THR A 150 0.17 18.47 -3.67
N SER A 151 0.16 17.78 -2.53
CA SER A 151 0.62 18.33 -1.25
C SER A 151 2.09 18.03 -1.03
N SER A 152 2.79 18.90 -0.29
CA SER A 152 4.23 18.78 -0.10
C SER A 152 4.70 19.08 1.34
N TRP A 153 5.84 18.48 1.67
CA TRP A 153 6.57 18.76 2.91
C TRP A 153 7.11 20.18 2.99
N ASP A 154 7.17 20.91 1.87
CA ASP A 154 7.55 22.32 1.86
C ASP A 154 6.46 23.27 2.43
N GLY A 155 5.31 22.72 2.82
CA GLY A 155 4.18 23.46 3.38
C GLY A 155 3.22 24.05 2.34
N SER A 156 3.37 23.67 1.07
CA SER A 156 2.55 24.16 -0.04
C SER A 156 1.73 23.07 -0.70
N VAL A 157 0.69 23.47 -1.40
CA VAL A 157 -0.03 22.67 -2.38
C VAL A 157 0.24 23.23 -3.76
N TYR A 158 0.60 22.37 -4.69
CA TYR A 158 0.82 22.75 -6.09
C TYR A 158 -0.37 22.31 -6.92
N VAL A 159 -0.84 23.18 -7.79
CA VAL A 159 -1.94 22.91 -8.71
C VAL A 159 -1.42 22.96 -10.14
N TRP A 160 -1.64 21.88 -10.88
CA TRP A 160 -1.15 21.68 -12.24
C TRP A 160 -2.31 21.44 -13.20
N SER A 161 -2.12 21.80 -14.45
CA SER A 161 -3.05 21.40 -15.52
C SER A 161 -2.81 19.94 -15.90
N LEU A 162 -3.86 19.12 -15.99
CA LEU A 162 -3.75 17.77 -16.52
C LEU A 162 -3.64 17.74 -18.06
N THR A 163 -3.98 18.85 -18.74
CA THR A 163 -3.97 18.92 -20.22
C THR A 163 -2.59 19.15 -20.79
N ASP A 164 -1.84 20.08 -20.19
CA ASP A 164 -0.51 20.53 -20.68
C ASP A 164 0.59 20.36 -19.62
N PHE A 165 0.25 19.81 -18.46
CA PHE A 165 1.13 19.54 -17.33
C PHE A 165 1.85 20.80 -16.77
N SER A 166 1.35 21.99 -17.09
CA SER A 166 1.90 23.24 -16.61
C SER A 166 1.47 23.55 -15.17
N LEU A 167 2.38 24.16 -14.38
CA LEU A 167 2.04 24.68 -13.04
C LEU A 167 1.07 25.85 -13.19
N LYS A 168 -0.08 25.77 -12.52
CA LYS A 168 -1.07 26.85 -12.47
C LYS A 168 -0.89 27.71 -11.24
N SER A 169 -0.62 27.11 -10.08
CA SER A 169 -0.41 27.86 -8.84
C SER A 169 0.33 27.04 -7.79
N LYS A 170 1.00 27.75 -6.87
CA LYS A 170 1.55 27.25 -5.63
C LYS A 170 0.81 27.90 -4.47
N LEU A 171 -0.04 27.14 -3.77
CA LEU A 171 -0.85 27.61 -2.67
C LEU A 171 -0.06 27.46 -1.37
N SER A 172 0.26 28.59 -0.75
CA SER A 172 1.05 28.65 0.49
C SER A 172 0.19 29.22 1.63
N GLY A 173 0.29 28.62 2.81
CA GLY A 173 -0.50 29.09 3.98
C GLY A 173 -0.56 28.12 5.14
N HIS A 174 -0.12 26.86 4.98
CA HIS A 174 0.16 25.97 6.09
C HIS A 174 1.47 26.36 6.79
N LYS A 175 1.51 26.13 8.12
CA LYS A 175 2.70 26.42 8.95
C LYS A 175 3.63 25.22 9.13
N GLY A 176 3.60 24.28 8.20
CA GLY A 176 4.40 23.06 8.21
C GLY A 176 3.98 22.16 7.06
N PRO A 177 4.52 20.95 6.98
CA PRO A 177 4.17 19.99 5.94
C PRO A 177 2.66 19.85 5.73
N VAL A 178 2.23 19.86 4.47
CA VAL A 178 0.88 19.51 4.07
C VAL A 178 0.87 17.99 3.87
N ASN A 179 0.02 17.29 4.61
CA ASN A 179 0.02 15.83 4.61
C ASN A 179 -0.91 15.23 3.56
N ASP A 180 -2.02 15.93 3.25
CA ASP A 180 -3.07 15.40 2.38
C ASP A 180 -3.79 16.53 1.65
N VAL A 181 -4.39 16.21 0.48
CA VAL A 181 -5.06 17.15 -0.41
C VAL A 181 -6.22 16.48 -1.15
N GLN A 182 -7.36 17.16 -1.27
CA GLN A 182 -8.55 16.64 -1.96
C GLN A 182 -9.30 17.74 -2.70
N PHE A 183 -9.67 17.52 -3.97
CA PHE A 183 -10.64 18.38 -4.65
C PHE A 183 -12.06 18.12 -4.14
N SER A 184 -12.84 19.18 -4.05
CA SER A 184 -14.29 19.05 -3.95
C SER A 184 -14.86 18.40 -5.21
N LYS A 185 -15.92 17.59 -5.04
CA LYS A 185 -16.64 16.96 -6.16
C LYS A 185 -17.57 17.95 -6.88
N ASP A 186 -18.11 18.90 -6.14
CA ASP A 186 -19.26 19.69 -6.58
C ASP A 186 -18.95 21.20 -6.68
N ARG A 187 -17.86 21.66 -6.09
CA ARG A 187 -17.51 23.08 -6.03
C ARG A 187 -16.08 23.33 -6.53
N PRO A 188 -15.77 24.55 -7.02
CA PRO A 188 -14.42 24.92 -7.39
C PRO A 188 -13.53 25.14 -6.15
N VAL A 189 -13.41 24.12 -5.30
CA VAL A 189 -12.68 24.17 -4.02
C VAL A 189 -11.69 23.02 -3.95
N LEU A 190 -10.53 23.32 -3.37
CA LEU A 190 -9.52 22.34 -2.99
C LEU A 190 -9.37 22.39 -1.47
N TYR A 191 -9.29 21.24 -0.84
CA TYR A 191 -9.02 21.07 0.58
C TYR A 191 -7.60 20.56 0.80
N SER A 192 -6.97 21.01 1.88
CA SER A 192 -5.65 20.53 2.28
C SER A 192 -5.56 20.41 3.80
N ALA A 193 -4.87 19.36 4.27
CA ALA A 193 -4.63 19.11 5.68
C ALA A 193 -3.14 19.05 5.98
N GLY A 194 -2.70 19.58 7.13
CA GLY A 194 -1.30 19.68 7.45
C GLY A 194 -0.93 19.37 8.91
N THR A 195 0.37 19.32 9.14
CA THR A 195 0.96 19.13 10.48
C THR A 195 0.67 20.28 11.43
N ASP A 196 0.21 21.43 10.92
CA ASP A 196 -0.27 22.57 11.72
C ASP A 196 -1.66 22.36 12.33
N GLY A 197 -2.26 21.16 12.13
CA GLY A 197 -3.56 20.80 12.69
C GLY A 197 -4.74 21.48 12.01
N GLN A 198 -4.55 21.95 10.78
CA GLN A 198 -5.60 22.67 10.06
C GLN A 198 -6.04 21.90 8.81
N ILE A 199 -7.36 21.98 8.51
CA ILE A 199 -7.90 21.71 7.19
C ILE A 199 -8.31 23.05 6.59
N LYS A 200 -7.68 23.40 5.49
CA LYS A 200 -7.92 24.65 4.75
C LYS A 200 -8.67 24.37 3.46
N ASN A 201 -9.50 25.35 3.03
CA ASN A 201 -10.08 25.36 1.71
C ASN A 201 -9.56 26.52 0.88
N TRP A 202 -9.41 26.26 -0.41
CA TRP A 202 -8.85 27.15 -1.41
C TRP A 202 -9.82 27.22 -2.58
N ASN A 203 -10.11 28.44 -3.03
CA ASN A 203 -10.86 28.65 -4.26
C ASN A 203 -9.94 28.34 -5.44
N ILE A 204 -10.33 27.38 -6.31
CA ILE A 204 -9.51 27.00 -7.47
C ILE A 204 -9.81 27.80 -8.74
N ALA A 205 -10.82 28.68 -8.73
CA ALA A 205 -11.07 29.58 -9.86
C ALA A 205 -10.04 30.71 -9.93
N ASP A 206 -9.58 31.19 -8.77
CA ASP A 206 -8.58 32.26 -8.64
C ASP A 206 -7.34 31.87 -7.80
N PHE A 207 -7.30 30.62 -7.31
CA PHE A 207 -6.21 30.06 -6.49
C PHE A 207 -5.96 30.83 -5.18
N THR A 208 -7.02 31.31 -4.53
CA THR A 208 -6.92 32.04 -3.28
C THR A 208 -7.31 31.21 -2.06
N TYR A 209 -6.72 31.56 -0.91
CA TYR A 209 -7.16 31.01 0.38
C TYR A 209 -8.58 31.52 0.68
N GLU A 210 -9.48 30.60 1.03
CA GLU A 210 -10.87 30.95 1.34
C GLU A 210 -11.13 30.91 2.85
N SER A 211 -10.92 29.77 3.50
CA SER A 211 -11.13 29.62 4.94
C SER A 211 -10.40 28.41 5.54
N THR A 212 -10.56 28.23 6.84
CA THR A 212 -10.11 27.03 7.56
C THR A 212 -11.32 26.34 8.17
N LEU A 213 -11.56 25.08 7.78
CA LEU A 213 -12.66 24.27 8.27
C LEU A 213 -12.40 23.69 9.67
N VAL A 214 -11.17 23.23 9.91
CA VAL A 214 -10.75 22.59 11.16
C VAL A 214 -9.50 23.27 11.69
N ARG A 215 -9.46 23.46 13.01
CA ARG A 215 -8.27 23.88 13.77
C ARG A 215 -8.12 22.97 14.99
N ASN A 216 -7.12 22.11 14.96
CA ASN A 216 -6.78 21.21 16.05
C ASN A 216 -5.38 21.51 16.60
N GLY A 217 -5.11 21.05 17.82
CA GLY A 217 -3.78 21.16 18.43
C GLY A 217 -2.79 20.11 17.90
N TRP A 218 -3.26 19.11 17.14
CA TRP A 218 -2.46 18.01 16.61
C TRP A 218 -2.53 17.99 15.09
N GLY A 219 -1.44 17.62 14.45
CA GLY A 219 -1.36 17.49 13.00
C GLY A 219 -2.40 16.51 12.45
N ILE A 220 -3.00 16.86 11.33
CA ILE A 220 -3.95 16.02 10.60
C ILE A 220 -3.17 15.28 9.53
N ASN A 221 -3.22 13.94 9.57
CA ASN A 221 -2.48 13.08 8.64
C ASN A 221 -3.27 12.76 7.38
N VAL A 222 -4.57 12.51 7.54
CA VAL A 222 -5.49 12.09 6.47
C VAL A 222 -6.84 12.74 6.72
N PHE A 223 -7.58 13.02 5.65
CA PHE A 223 -8.95 13.53 5.74
C PHE A 223 -9.78 13.13 4.52
N TYR A 224 -11.09 13.29 4.62
CA TYR A 224 -12.03 13.11 3.53
C TYR A 224 -13.19 14.10 3.68
N VAL A 225 -13.58 14.72 2.57
CA VAL A 225 -14.72 15.64 2.50
C VAL A 225 -15.69 15.19 1.42
N ASP A 226 -16.96 15.13 1.75
CA ASP A 226 -18.05 14.90 0.79
C ASP A 226 -19.18 15.89 1.12
N GLU A 227 -19.28 16.96 0.34
CA GLU A 227 -20.24 18.04 0.58
C GLU A 227 -21.67 17.58 0.32
N MET A 228 -21.90 16.66 -0.64
CA MET A 228 -23.23 16.11 -0.94
C MET A 228 -23.79 15.32 0.25
N LYS A 229 -22.90 14.63 0.98
CA LYS A 229 -23.26 13.90 2.19
C LYS A 229 -23.15 14.73 3.46
N GLY A 230 -22.68 15.97 3.34
CA GLY A 230 -22.40 16.81 4.51
C GLY A 230 -21.31 16.25 5.42
N LEU A 231 -20.36 15.49 4.88
CA LEU A 231 -19.41 14.70 5.63
C LEU A 231 -18.00 15.32 5.62
N LEU A 232 -17.40 15.47 6.78
CA LEU A 232 -15.97 15.67 6.97
C LEU A 232 -15.44 14.63 7.94
N ALA A 233 -14.46 13.84 7.51
CA ALA A 233 -13.75 12.89 8.36
C ALA A 233 -12.26 13.21 8.37
N TYR A 234 -11.57 13.02 9.50
CA TYR A 234 -10.12 13.19 9.58
C TYR A 234 -9.49 12.33 10.66
N GLY A 235 -8.21 11.99 10.44
CA GLY A 235 -7.37 11.26 11.37
C GLY A 235 -6.13 12.06 11.74
N MET A 236 -5.75 12.02 13.03
CA MET A 236 -4.72 12.86 13.61
C MET A 236 -3.47 12.10 14.04
N ALA A 237 -2.40 12.86 14.22
CA ALA A 237 -1.08 12.34 14.62
C ALA A 237 -1.04 11.78 16.06
N ASN A 238 -1.94 12.22 16.94
CA ASN A 238 -2.07 11.69 18.30
C ASN A 238 -2.88 10.38 18.38
N GLY A 239 -3.54 9.98 17.28
CA GLY A 239 -4.35 8.77 17.18
C GLY A 239 -5.85 8.99 17.22
N ASP A 240 -6.28 10.20 17.49
CA ASP A 240 -7.71 10.52 17.45
C ASP A 240 -8.19 10.64 16.01
N ALA A 241 -9.44 10.28 15.79
CA ALA A 241 -10.17 10.54 14.55
C ALA A 241 -11.56 11.10 14.85
N ALA A 242 -12.10 11.86 13.92
CA ALA A 242 -13.44 12.40 14.03
C ALA A 242 -14.17 12.36 12.70
N VAL A 243 -15.48 12.20 12.78
CA VAL A 243 -16.44 12.43 11.71
C VAL A 243 -17.35 13.57 12.13
N LEU A 244 -17.51 14.56 11.26
CA LEU A 244 -18.33 15.74 11.52
C LEU A 244 -19.38 15.89 10.43
N ASP A 245 -20.52 16.42 10.81
CA ASP A 245 -21.46 17.03 9.88
C ASP A 245 -20.96 18.41 9.48
N LEU A 246 -20.81 18.67 8.17
CA LEU A 246 -20.27 19.92 7.63
C LEU A 246 -21.15 21.12 7.89
N ALA A 247 -22.47 20.95 8.04
CA ALA A 247 -23.41 22.05 8.22
C ALA A 247 -23.48 22.49 9.70
N SER A 248 -23.55 21.51 10.62
CA SER A 248 -23.63 21.78 12.06
C SER A 248 -22.26 21.89 12.73
N THR A 249 -21.22 21.36 12.11
CA THR A 249 -19.89 21.14 12.70
C THR A 249 -19.89 20.22 13.93
N GLU A 250 -21.00 19.53 14.18
CA GLU A 250 -21.11 18.56 15.27
C GLU A 250 -20.37 17.27 14.92
N LYS A 251 -19.71 16.68 15.92
CA LYS A 251 -19.06 15.39 15.78
C LYS A 251 -20.10 14.27 15.88
N THR A 252 -20.25 13.51 14.81
CA THR A 252 -21.14 12.35 14.75
C THR A 252 -20.45 11.07 15.21
N PHE A 253 -19.11 11.05 15.10
CA PHE A 253 -18.26 9.95 15.59
C PHE A 253 -16.91 10.49 16.06
N THR A 254 -16.38 9.88 17.12
CA THR A 254 -15.01 10.13 17.59
C THR A 254 -14.34 8.82 17.95
N LEU A 255 -13.12 8.64 17.48
CA LEU A 255 -12.21 7.61 17.95
C LEU A 255 -11.14 8.30 18.80
N GLU A 256 -11.08 7.95 20.09
CA GLU A 256 -10.04 8.42 20.99
C GLU A 256 -9.06 7.29 21.24
N GLU A 257 -7.88 7.38 20.67
CA GLU A 257 -6.84 6.38 20.83
C GLU A 257 -5.48 7.05 21.01
N SER A 258 -5.08 7.26 22.25
CA SER A 258 -3.79 7.85 22.56
C SER A 258 -2.62 6.96 22.07
N ASN A 259 -1.63 7.57 21.42
CA ASN A 259 -0.32 7.00 21.02
C ASN A 259 -0.30 6.09 19.77
N ALA A 260 -1.30 6.12 18.90
CA ALA A 260 -1.26 5.38 17.63
C ALA A 260 -1.81 6.24 16.49
N PRO A 261 -0.98 7.03 15.77
CA PRO A 261 -1.43 7.97 14.76
C PRO A 261 -2.36 7.28 13.74
N VAL A 262 -3.45 7.95 13.37
CA VAL A 262 -4.28 7.53 12.25
C VAL A 262 -3.55 7.91 10.95
N LEU A 263 -3.33 6.93 10.07
CA LEU A 263 -2.41 7.05 8.93
C LEU A 263 -3.07 6.76 7.59
N ALA A 264 -4.25 6.14 7.61
CA ALA A 264 -5.02 5.83 6.42
C ALA A 264 -6.51 6.08 6.68
N LEU A 265 -7.20 6.53 5.64
CA LEU A 265 -8.64 6.75 5.65
C LEU A 265 -9.18 6.48 4.24
N ASP A 266 -10.32 5.79 4.16
CA ASP A 266 -11.08 5.63 2.93
C ASP A 266 -12.58 5.66 3.21
N PHE A 267 -13.35 6.15 2.26
CA PHE A 267 -14.81 6.21 2.34
C PHE A 267 -15.44 5.63 1.08
N ASP A 268 -16.30 4.66 1.25
CA ASP A 268 -17.18 4.18 0.20
C ASP A 268 -18.59 4.75 0.32
N ALA A 269 -18.96 5.56 -0.68
CA ALA A 269 -20.24 6.24 -0.71
C ALA A 269 -21.43 5.29 -0.92
N GLY A 270 -21.21 4.15 -1.57
CA GLY A 270 -22.24 3.15 -1.86
C GLY A 270 -22.68 2.39 -0.61
N SER A 271 -21.72 1.94 0.18
CA SER A 271 -21.98 1.24 1.45
C SER A 271 -22.14 2.18 2.65
N ASN A 272 -21.84 3.48 2.51
CA ASN A 272 -21.75 4.45 3.59
C ASN A 272 -20.73 4.08 4.68
N LEU A 273 -19.69 3.33 4.33
CA LEU A 273 -18.63 2.93 5.24
C LEU A 273 -17.43 3.85 5.15
N LEU A 274 -16.97 4.27 6.30
CA LEU A 274 -15.73 5.01 6.49
C LEU A 274 -14.74 4.11 7.25
N ALA A 275 -13.53 3.96 6.73
CA ALA A 275 -12.49 3.15 7.32
C ALA A 275 -11.33 4.01 7.81
N PHE A 276 -10.84 3.74 9.02
CA PHE A 276 -9.64 4.34 9.60
C PHE A 276 -8.59 3.26 9.87
N GLY A 277 -7.34 3.50 9.45
CA GLY A 277 -6.19 2.66 9.74
C GLY A 277 -5.17 3.41 10.60
N ASN A 278 -4.60 2.74 11.62
CA ASN A 278 -3.68 3.38 12.55
C ASN A 278 -2.26 2.79 12.56
N GLY A 279 -1.36 3.46 13.28
CA GLY A 279 0.05 3.10 13.43
C GLY A 279 0.33 1.79 14.19
N ARG A 280 -0.69 1.14 14.75
CA ARG A 280 -0.59 -0.15 15.43
C ARG A 280 -1.25 -1.30 14.69
N GLY A 281 -1.68 -1.07 13.45
CA GLY A 281 -2.30 -2.11 12.62
C GLY A 281 -3.79 -2.32 12.87
N ARG A 282 -4.44 -1.42 13.61
CA ARG A 282 -5.89 -1.46 13.85
C ARG A 282 -6.62 -0.81 12.68
N VAL A 283 -7.71 -1.42 12.25
CA VAL A 283 -8.68 -0.88 11.29
C VAL A 283 -10.03 -0.79 11.96
N VAL A 284 -10.65 0.39 11.89
CA VAL A 284 -11.99 0.65 12.39
C VAL A 284 -12.86 1.09 11.22
N LEU A 285 -13.97 0.38 10.99
CA LEU A 285 -14.99 0.79 10.02
C LEU A 285 -16.17 1.39 10.78
N VAL A 286 -16.65 2.52 10.28
CA VAL A 286 -17.76 3.28 10.82
C VAL A 286 -18.86 3.34 9.78
N ASP A 287 -20.08 2.97 10.14
CA ASP A 287 -21.27 3.32 9.37
C ASP A 287 -21.62 4.78 9.64
N VAL A 288 -21.41 5.62 8.64
CA VAL A 288 -21.62 7.07 8.75
C VAL A 288 -23.07 7.41 9.02
N SER A 289 -24.04 6.60 8.56
CA SER A 289 -25.47 6.85 8.76
C SER A 289 -25.89 6.72 10.23
N SER A 290 -25.33 5.73 10.93
CA SER A 290 -25.65 5.47 12.34
C SER A 290 -24.63 6.10 13.30
N GLY A 291 -23.47 6.54 12.81
CA GLY A 291 -22.37 7.01 13.65
C GLY A 291 -21.71 5.91 14.51
N ASN A 292 -21.93 4.62 14.18
CA ASN A 292 -21.41 3.52 14.97
C ASN A 292 -20.21 2.84 14.29
N ALA A 293 -19.24 2.42 15.09
CA ALA A 293 -18.21 1.49 14.63
C ALA A 293 -18.82 0.11 14.40
N VAL A 294 -18.68 -0.40 13.19
CA VAL A 294 -19.22 -1.72 12.77
C VAL A 294 -18.13 -2.79 12.68
N VAL A 295 -16.88 -2.39 12.46
CA VAL A 295 -15.69 -3.27 12.48
C VAL A 295 -14.62 -2.62 13.34
N ASP A 296 -13.92 -3.44 14.12
CA ASP A 296 -12.78 -3.04 14.92
C ASP A 296 -11.83 -4.23 15.01
N VAL A 297 -10.81 -4.23 14.15
CA VAL A 297 -9.92 -5.38 13.99
C VAL A 297 -8.45 -4.96 13.96
N LYS A 298 -7.57 -5.86 14.38
CA LYS A 298 -6.16 -5.75 14.13
C LYS A 298 -5.84 -6.44 12.78
N ALA A 299 -5.73 -5.63 11.73
CA ALA A 299 -5.52 -6.10 10.36
C ALA A 299 -4.04 -6.32 10.01
N ALA A 300 -3.11 -5.69 10.75
CA ALA A 300 -1.68 -5.80 10.49
C ALA A 300 -0.86 -5.86 11.78
N SER A 301 0.34 -6.44 11.73
CA SER A 301 1.29 -6.44 12.86
C SER A 301 1.96 -5.08 13.08
N GLY A 302 2.08 -4.27 12.01
CA GLY A 302 2.63 -2.93 11.95
C GLY A 302 1.59 -1.87 11.57
N PRO A 303 2.03 -0.64 11.24
CA PRO A 303 1.12 0.43 10.85
C PRO A 303 0.36 0.09 9.56
N VAL A 304 -0.91 0.47 9.51
CA VAL A 304 -1.70 0.54 8.28
C VAL A 304 -1.46 1.92 7.66
N TRP A 305 -0.68 1.96 6.59
CA TRP A 305 -0.37 3.19 5.86
C TRP A 305 -1.27 3.42 4.66
N ALA A 306 -1.76 2.33 4.09
CA ALA A 306 -2.69 2.33 2.97
C ALA A 306 -3.92 1.51 3.35
N LEU A 307 -5.09 1.98 2.94
CA LEU A 307 -6.36 1.32 3.17
C LEU A 307 -7.31 1.63 2.03
N LYS A 308 -8.03 0.62 1.54
CA LYS A 308 -9.06 0.80 0.51
C LYS A 308 -10.22 -0.16 0.73
N ILE A 309 -11.43 0.36 0.68
CA ILE A 309 -12.65 -0.43 0.63
C ILE A 309 -12.86 -0.86 -0.82
N LEU A 310 -13.12 -2.16 -1.02
CA LEU A 310 -13.48 -2.74 -2.32
C LEU A 310 -14.95 -3.13 -2.28
N PRO A 311 -15.86 -2.24 -2.65
CA PRO A 311 -17.28 -2.45 -2.44
C PRO A 311 -17.84 -3.61 -3.29
N GLN A 312 -17.31 -3.81 -4.48
CA GLN A 312 -17.71 -4.91 -5.38
C GLN A 312 -17.38 -6.29 -4.81
N LYS A 313 -16.29 -6.38 -4.02
CA LYS A 313 -15.88 -7.62 -3.33
C LYS A 313 -16.44 -7.74 -1.93
N GLY A 314 -17.00 -6.68 -1.35
CA GLY A 314 -17.34 -6.65 0.07
C GLY A 314 -16.13 -6.87 0.97
N SER A 315 -15.00 -6.31 0.62
CA SER A 315 -13.73 -6.49 1.33
C SER A 315 -13.01 -5.16 1.57
N VAL A 316 -12.00 -5.21 2.42
CA VAL A 316 -11.08 -4.10 2.68
C VAL A 316 -9.66 -4.61 2.48
N ILE A 317 -8.84 -3.83 1.78
CA ILE A 317 -7.42 -4.09 1.65
C ILE A 317 -6.62 -3.11 2.51
N THR A 318 -5.51 -3.61 3.03
CA THR A 318 -4.55 -2.80 3.80
C THR A 318 -3.12 -3.02 3.29
N GLY A 319 -2.32 -1.97 3.39
CA GLY A 319 -0.89 -1.99 3.13
C GLY A 319 -0.15 -1.29 4.27
N GLY A 320 1.10 -1.66 4.48
CA GLY A 320 1.88 -1.14 5.58
C GLY A 320 3.38 -1.43 5.44
N LEU A 321 4.02 -1.82 6.54
CA LEU A 321 5.46 -2.14 6.56
C LEU A 321 5.84 -3.35 5.72
N ASP A 322 4.90 -4.27 5.52
CA ASP A 322 5.13 -5.45 4.72
C ASP A 322 5.08 -5.11 3.23
N ASP A 323 5.67 -5.94 2.40
CA ASP A 323 5.66 -5.85 0.94
C ASP A 323 4.38 -6.42 0.31
N ALA A 324 3.42 -6.75 1.14
CA ALA A 324 2.17 -7.41 0.78
C ALA A 324 0.96 -6.50 0.98
N ILE A 325 -0.06 -6.73 0.18
CA ILE A 325 -1.42 -6.26 0.40
C ILE A 325 -2.15 -7.35 1.21
N THR A 326 -2.82 -6.97 2.28
CA THR A 326 -3.66 -7.87 3.05
C THR A 326 -5.12 -7.52 2.81
N GLU A 327 -5.90 -8.50 2.35
CA GLU A 327 -7.35 -8.39 2.17
C GLU A 327 -8.07 -9.07 3.33
N PHE A 328 -9.12 -8.44 3.84
CA PHE A 328 -10.08 -9.09 4.72
C PHE A 328 -11.50 -8.86 4.23
N ASN A 329 -12.25 -9.96 4.18
CA ASN A 329 -13.62 -9.98 3.69
C ASN A 329 -14.57 -9.54 4.81
N LEU A 330 -15.51 -8.65 4.48
CA LEU A 330 -16.56 -8.16 5.37
C LEU A 330 -17.76 -9.13 5.42
N GLY A 331 -17.85 -10.08 4.48
CA GLY A 331 -18.98 -10.98 4.27
C GLY A 331 -20.10 -10.34 3.46
N ASP A 332 -21.19 -11.10 3.25
CA ASP A 332 -22.39 -10.57 2.61
C ASP A 332 -23.17 -9.68 3.58
N PRO A 333 -23.76 -8.58 3.12
CA PRO A 333 -24.64 -7.75 3.95
C PRO A 333 -25.92 -8.53 4.38
N PRO A 334 -26.40 -8.40 5.63
CA PRO A 334 -25.81 -7.64 6.72
C PRO A 334 -24.56 -8.33 7.29
N TRP A 335 -23.47 -7.60 7.34
CA TRP A 335 -22.15 -8.14 7.67
C TRP A 335 -22.08 -8.68 9.10
N ASN A 336 -21.64 -9.93 9.24
CA ASN A 336 -21.47 -10.57 10.55
C ASN A 336 -20.05 -10.37 11.07
N PHE A 337 -19.77 -9.21 11.61
CA PHE A 337 -18.46 -8.81 12.11
C PHE A 337 -17.95 -9.61 13.33
N ALA A 338 -18.82 -10.39 13.99
CA ALA A 338 -18.44 -11.19 15.14
C ALA A 338 -17.34 -12.22 14.81
N MET A 339 -17.34 -12.77 13.58
CA MET A 339 -16.31 -13.72 13.13
C MET A 339 -14.93 -13.06 12.94
N LEU A 340 -14.87 -11.79 12.54
CA LEU A 340 -13.61 -11.05 12.35
C LEU A 340 -12.93 -10.72 13.68
N ILE A 341 -13.72 -10.38 14.71
CA ILE A 341 -13.20 -10.06 16.05
C ILE A 341 -12.56 -11.28 16.71
N GLU A 342 -13.11 -12.47 16.51
CA GLU A 342 -12.57 -13.71 17.11
C GLU A 342 -11.27 -14.17 16.45
N LYS A 343 -11.11 -13.93 15.13
CA LYS A 343 -9.90 -14.28 14.38
C LYS A 343 -8.75 -13.28 14.57
N SER A 344 -9.03 -11.99 14.76
CA SER A 344 -8.01 -10.96 15.00
C SER A 344 -7.21 -11.22 16.29
N ARG A 345 -7.80 -11.93 17.27
CA ARG A 345 -7.11 -12.36 18.50
C ARG A 345 -6.01 -13.39 18.26
N ARG A 346 -5.96 -14.06 17.11
CA ARG A 346 -4.95 -15.09 16.79
C ARG A 346 -3.62 -14.52 16.27
N PHE A 347 -3.57 -13.28 15.81
CA PHE A 347 -2.32 -12.59 15.45
C PHE A 347 -1.46 -12.21 16.67
N SER A 348 -1.96 -12.44 17.88
CA SER A 348 -1.33 -12.01 19.13
C SER A 348 -0.40 -13.05 19.78
N THR A 349 -0.05 -14.17 19.14
CA THR A 349 0.84 -15.11 19.84
C THR A 349 1.70 -15.94 18.89
N LYS A 350 2.93 -15.46 18.68
CA LYS A 350 4.16 -16.23 18.92
C LYS A 350 5.32 -15.24 18.95
N SER A 351 5.56 -14.68 20.11
CA SER A 351 6.87 -14.15 20.46
C SER A 351 7.85 -15.33 20.55
N THR A 352 8.35 -15.79 19.42
CA THR A 352 9.67 -16.39 19.41
C THR A 352 10.61 -15.28 19.80
N GLU A 353 11.42 -15.49 20.82
CA GLU A 353 12.47 -14.54 21.20
C GLU A 353 13.46 -14.42 20.02
N ILE A 354 13.23 -13.41 19.19
CA ILE A 354 14.14 -13.08 18.10
C ILE A 354 15.40 -12.41 18.67
N SER A 355 16.56 -12.74 18.11
CA SER A 355 17.84 -12.15 18.54
C SER A 355 17.85 -10.63 18.35
N ASN A 356 18.72 -9.91 19.06
CA ASN A 356 18.85 -8.48 18.87
C ASN A 356 19.28 -8.13 17.43
N GLY A 357 20.21 -8.92 16.85
CA GLY A 357 20.64 -8.71 15.47
C GLY A 357 19.50 -8.88 14.47
N GLU A 358 18.63 -9.86 14.66
CA GLU A 358 17.43 -10.04 13.85
C GLU A 358 16.44 -8.87 14.00
N LYS A 359 16.24 -8.37 15.24
CA LYS A 359 15.44 -7.16 15.48
C LYS A 359 16.00 -5.96 14.73
N GLN A 360 17.31 -5.75 14.74
CA GLN A 360 17.94 -4.65 14.00
C GLN A 360 17.77 -4.82 12.48
N PHE A 361 17.94 -6.04 11.96
CA PHE A 361 17.68 -6.33 10.55
C PHE A 361 16.24 -6.03 10.18
N LEU A 362 15.25 -6.54 10.91
CA LEU A 362 13.83 -6.31 10.66
C LEU A 362 13.46 -4.82 10.68
N ARG A 363 14.07 -4.06 11.57
CA ARG A 363 13.79 -2.61 11.75
C ARG A 363 14.49 -1.71 10.73
N LYS A 364 15.66 -2.11 10.23
CA LYS A 364 16.55 -1.22 9.46
C LYS A 364 16.79 -1.69 8.02
N CYS A 365 16.72 -2.98 7.76
CA CYS A 365 17.20 -3.56 6.51
C CYS A 365 16.10 -4.30 5.72
N SER A 366 15.22 -5.02 6.40
CA SER A 366 14.23 -5.92 5.78
C SER A 366 13.25 -5.22 4.84
N ILE A 367 13.01 -3.92 5.08
CA ILE A 367 12.16 -3.08 4.23
C ILE A 367 12.69 -3.04 2.78
N CYS A 368 14.03 -2.98 2.63
CA CYS A 368 14.67 -2.82 1.33
C CYS A 368 15.43 -4.07 0.87
N HIS A 369 15.78 -5.00 1.75
CA HIS A 369 16.64 -6.14 1.45
C HIS A 369 16.03 -7.46 1.86
N THR A 370 16.19 -8.49 1.02
CA THR A 370 15.91 -9.90 1.35
C THR A 370 17.18 -10.60 1.79
N LEU A 371 17.04 -11.73 2.47
CA LEU A 371 18.14 -12.63 2.82
C LEU A 371 18.19 -13.87 1.90
N ASP A 372 17.17 -14.05 1.04
CA ASP A 372 16.99 -15.22 0.22
C ASP A 372 17.79 -15.16 -1.08
N LYS A 373 18.22 -16.33 -1.55
CA LYS A 373 18.98 -16.48 -2.79
C LYS A 373 18.12 -16.21 -4.02
N GLU A 374 16.86 -16.65 -4.01
CA GLU A 374 15.93 -16.59 -5.14
C GLU A 374 14.76 -15.62 -4.88
N GLY A 375 14.87 -14.80 -3.83
CA GLY A 375 13.84 -13.82 -3.48
C GLY A 375 13.68 -12.72 -4.53
N GLN A 376 12.46 -12.23 -4.70
CA GLN A 376 12.23 -11.03 -5.53
C GLN A 376 13.06 -9.85 -4.99
N PHE A 377 13.63 -9.07 -5.90
CA PHE A 377 14.35 -7.86 -5.51
C PHE A 377 13.39 -6.86 -4.87
N ARG A 378 13.74 -6.42 -3.66
CA ARG A 378 13.11 -5.26 -3.01
C ARG A 378 13.75 -3.97 -3.53
N ALA A 379 13.48 -2.85 -2.87
CA ALA A 379 14.16 -1.58 -3.18
C ALA A 379 15.70 -1.66 -3.15
N GLY A 380 16.23 -2.61 -2.39
CA GLY A 380 17.66 -2.96 -2.34
C GLY A 380 17.96 -4.37 -2.86
N PRO A 381 19.23 -4.66 -3.18
CA PRO A 381 19.65 -5.99 -3.62
C PRO A 381 19.50 -7.03 -2.49
N SER A 382 19.37 -8.32 -2.86
CA SER A 382 19.46 -9.40 -1.88
C SER A 382 20.81 -9.38 -1.15
N LEU A 383 20.76 -9.58 0.17
CA LEU A 383 21.96 -9.70 1.01
C LEU A 383 22.48 -11.13 1.09
N TYR A 384 21.84 -12.12 0.43
CA TYR A 384 22.36 -13.48 0.35
C TYR A 384 23.78 -13.47 -0.18
N GLY A 385 24.73 -14.07 0.54
CA GLY A 385 26.13 -14.09 0.16
C GLY A 385 26.78 -12.70 0.08
N VAL A 386 26.32 -11.72 0.85
CA VAL A 386 26.82 -10.33 0.77
C VAL A 386 28.28 -10.24 1.22
N PHE A 387 28.70 -11.00 2.21
CA PHE A 387 30.08 -10.92 2.71
C PHE A 387 31.08 -11.41 1.64
N ARG A 388 32.15 -10.63 1.45
CA ARG A 388 33.19 -10.77 0.41
C ARG A 388 32.70 -10.51 -1.04
N ARG A 389 31.45 -10.07 -1.22
CA ARG A 389 30.93 -9.64 -2.52
C ARG A 389 31.33 -8.18 -2.77
N THR A 390 31.74 -7.87 -3.98
CA THR A 390 31.96 -6.46 -4.41
C THR A 390 30.61 -5.75 -4.53
N ALA A 391 30.53 -4.51 -4.11
CA ALA A 391 29.34 -3.68 -4.29
C ALA A 391 28.99 -3.56 -5.78
N GLY A 392 27.72 -3.49 -6.13
CA GLY A 392 27.28 -3.34 -7.51
C GLY A 392 27.38 -4.61 -8.39
N THR A 393 27.71 -5.78 -7.85
CA THR A 393 27.97 -6.99 -8.68
C THR A 393 26.87 -8.05 -8.68
N LEU A 394 25.77 -7.85 -7.93
CA LEU A 394 24.65 -8.80 -7.99
C LEU A 394 23.95 -8.64 -9.34
N LYS A 395 23.91 -9.74 -10.12
CA LYS A 395 23.24 -9.77 -11.42
C LYS A 395 21.76 -9.45 -11.26
N GLU A 396 21.19 -8.83 -12.29
CA GLU A 396 19.76 -8.52 -12.38
C GLU A 396 19.23 -7.40 -11.45
N TYR A 397 20.06 -6.82 -10.56
CA TYR A 397 19.67 -5.67 -9.78
C TYR A 397 20.14 -4.36 -10.44
N PRO A 398 19.26 -3.36 -10.64
CA PRO A 398 19.58 -2.09 -11.32
C PRO A 398 20.34 -1.13 -10.40
N TYR A 399 21.66 -1.32 -10.30
CA TYR A 399 22.52 -0.43 -9.53
C TYR A 399 22.73 0.93 -10.22
N SER A 400 23.02 1.97 -9.42
CA SER A 400 23.52 3.23 -9.96
C SER A 400 24.91 3.06 -10.58
N GLU A 401 25.28 3.91 -11.56
CA GLU A 401 26.60 3.89 -12.20
C GLU A 401 27.74 3.98 -11.18
N ALA A 402 27.55 4.76 -10.12
CA ALA A 402 28.51 4.89 -9.04
C ALA A 402 28.77 3.56 -8.30
N LEU A 403 27.73 2.74 -8.10
CA LEU A 403 27.89 1.43 -7.49
C LEU A 403 28.42 0.38 -8.46
N LEU A 404 28.06 0.45 -9.74
CA LEU A 404 28.60 -0.43 -10.78
C LEU A 404 30.12 -0.26 -10.97
N SER A 405 30.63 0.95 -10.73
CA SER A 405 32.05 1.27 -10.80
C SER A 405 32.80 1.15 -9.46
N SER A 406 32.11 0.72 -8.40
CA SER A 406 32.67 0.65 -7.06
C SER A 406 33.60 -0.56 -6.89
N SER A 407 34.73 -0.37 -6.24
CA SER A 407 35.64 -1.45 -5.80
C SER A 407 35.44 -1.87 -4.34
N LEU A 408 34.39 -1.35 -3.68
CA LEU A 408 34.08 -1.65 -2.28
C LEU A 408 33.73 -3.14 -2.14
N ILE A 409 34.38 -3.82 -1.22
CA ILE A 409 34.06 -5.19 -0.85
C ILE A 409 33.30 -5.16 0.48
N TRP A 410 32.20 -5.87 0.54
CA TRP A 410 31.41 -5.98 1.76
C TRP A 410 32.11 -6.90 2.78
N THR A 411 32.59 -6.32 3.86
CA THR A 411 33.16 -6.97 5.01
C THR A 411 32.43 -6.52 6.28
N GLU A 412 32.76 -7.12 7.42
CA GLU A 412 32.20 -6.69 8.71
C GLU A 412 32.51 -5.21 8.97
N GLU A 413 33.76 -4.79 8.65
CA GLU A 413 34.23 -3.42 8.81
C GLU A 413 33.47 -2.45 7.90
N THR A 414 33.34 -2.78 6.62
CA THR A 414 32.67 -1.89 5.65
C THR A 414 31.15 -1.79 5.89
N ILE A 415 30.52 -2.87 6.37
CA ILE A 415 29.13 -2.85 6.81
C ILE A 415 28.99 -2.04 8.09
N SER A 416 29.92 -2.18 9.05
CA SER A 416 29.94 -1.37 10.25
C SER A 416 30.11 0.12 9.92
N GLU A 417 31.01 0.45 9.00
CA GLU A 417 31.19 1.83 8.52
C GLU A 417 29.95 2.39 7.83
N LEU A 418 29.23 1.57 7.07
CA LEU A 418 27.98 1.96 6.43
C LEU A 418 26.96 2.48 7.47
N PHE A 419 26.87 1.83 8.61
CA PHE A 419 25.94 2.20 9.69
C PHE A 419 26.49 3.26 10.65
N THR A 420 27.80 3.52 10.66
CA THR A 420 28.38 4.61 11.45
C THR A 420 28.50 5.91 10.68
N LYS A 421 29.08 5.86 9.49
CA LYS A 421 29.34 7.03 8.64
C LYS A 421 28.15 7.39 7.75
N GLY A 422 27.34 6.39 7.40
CA GLY A 422 26.18 6.49 6.52
C GLY A 422 26.48 6.14 5.06
N PRO A 423 25.42 5.74 4.31
CA PRO A 423 25.57 5.27 2.93
C PRO A 423 26.11 6.33 1.97
N HIS A 424 25.82 7.61 2.21
CA HIS A 424 26.33 8.71 1.37
C HIS A 424 27.88 8.84 1.42
N VAL A 425 28.51 8.31 2.47
CA VAL A 425 29.96 8.30 2.64
C VAL A 425 30.59 7.01 2.10
N VAL A 426 29.99 5.85 2.47
CA VAL A 426 30.56 4.53 2.18
C VAL A 426 30.21 4.07 0.77
N THR A 427 29.01 4.40 0.31
CA THR A 427 28.48 4.07 -1.01
C THR A 427 27.93 5.33 -1.69
N PRO A 428 28.77 6.32 -2.05
CA PRO A 428 28.29 7.54 -2.69
C PRO A 428 27.53 7.22 -3.98
N GLY A 429 26.45 7.95 -4.24
CA GLY A 429 25.54 7.69 -5.37
C GLY A 429 24.57 6.53 -5.17
N THR A 430 24.51 5.95 -3.97
CA THR A 430 23.51 4.95 -3.62
C THR A 430 22.12 5.58 -3.46
N LYS A 431 21.07 4.80 -3.77
CA LYS A 431 19.69 5.13 -3.42
C LYS A 431 19.31 4.69 -1.98
N MET A 432 20.23 4.05 -1.27
CA MET A 432 20.00 3.62 0.11
C MET A 432 19.75 4.83 1.02
N PRO A 433 18.63 4.88 1.76
CA PRO A 433 18.35 5.98 2.68
C PRO A 433 19.35 6.01 3.84
N LEU A 434 19.52 7.18 4.47
CA LEU A 434 20.40 7.32 5.61
C LEU A 434 19.92 6.46 6.78
N GLN A 435 20.63 5.38 7.03
CA GLN A 435 20.45 4.50 8.17
C GLN A 435 21.68 4.58 9.08
N ARG A 436 21.49 4.92 10.34
CA ARG A 436 22.57 4.93 11.34
C ARG A 436 22.20 4.05 12.54
N ILE A 437 23.16 3.29 13.02
CA ILE A 437 23.09 2.51 14.25
C ILE A 437 24.20 3.05 15.15
N LYS A 438 23.80 3.89 16.11
CA LYS A 438 24.76 4.60 17.00
C LYS A 438 25.32 3.67 18.07
N ASP A 439 24.53 2.72 18.53
CA ASP A 439 24.94 1.75 19.55
C ASP A 439 25.83 0.68 18.91
N ASP A 440 27.01 0.47 19.52
CA ASP A 440 28.02 -0.46 19.00
C ASP A 440 27.55 -1.91 19.12
N ARG A 441 26.83 -2.24 20.20
CA ARG A 441 26.32 -3.59 20.44
C ARG A 441 25.23 -3.97 19.44
N ASP A 442 24.30 -3.05 19.20
CA ASP A 442 23.25 -3.25 18.18
C ASP A 442 23.84 -3.47 16.79
N ARG A 443 24.93 -2.78 16.48
CA ARG A 443 25.63 -2.89 15.21
C ARG A 443 26.39 -4.21 15.07
N ILE A 444 27.07 -4.65 16.12
CA ILE A 444 27.76 -5.95 16.16
C ILE A 444 26.74 -7.08 16.04
N ASP A 445 25.67 -7.05 16.83
CA ASP A 445 24.62 -8.07 16.82
C ASP A 445 23.96 -8.17 15.43
N LEU A 446 23.73 -7.03 14.73
CA LEU A 446 23.23 -7.01 13.36
C LEU A 446 24.21 -7.70 12.39
N ILE A 447 25.50 -7.40 12.46
CA ILE A 447 26.52 -7.95 11.57
C ILE A 447 26.62 -9.47 11.80
N ASP A 448 26.62 -9.93 13.03
CA ASP A 448 26.65 -11.35 13.38
C ASP A 448 25.40 -12.09 12.87
N TYR A 449 24.24 -11.47 13.01
CA TYR A 449 23.00 -12.00 12.42
C TYR A 449 23.12 -12.11 10.90
N LEU A 450 23.54 -11.05 10.20
CA LEU A 450 23.72 -11.06 8.76
C LEU A 450 24.70 -12.15 8.30
N LYS A 451 25.81 -12.36 9.02
CA LYS A 451 26.77 -13.43 8.71
C LYS A 451 26.14 -14.82 8.75
N SER A 452 25.32 -15.07 9.74
CA SER A 452 24.63 -16.36 9.88
C SER A 452 23.50 -16.52 8.89
N ALA A 453 22.69 -15.47 8.68
CA ALA A 453 21.47 -15.52 7.87
C ALA A 453 21.71 -15.42 6.35
N THR A 454 22.88 -14.90 5.93
CA THR A 454 23.21 -14.73 4.50
C THR A 454 24.33 -15.67 4.01
N ALA A 455 24.77 -16.59 4.86
CA ALA A 455 25.82 -17.56 4.47
C ALA A 455 25.31 -18.45 3.33
N PRO A 456 26.09 -18.61 2.24
CA PRO A 456 25.74 -19.55 1.19
C PRO A 456 25.61 -20.97 1.76
N GLU A 457 24.58 -21.69 1.35
CA GLU A 457 24.45 -23.13 1.65
C GLU A 457 25.70 -23.88 1.13
N LYS A 458 26.26 -24.76 1.96
CA LYS A 458 27.48 -25.53 1.65
C LYS A 458 27.19 -26.62 0.65
#